data_90c73b566942f7d6b33d054c0456fbf4
#
_entry.id   90c73b566942f7d6b33d054c0456fbf4
#
_cell.length_a   1.000
_cell.length_b   1.000
_cell.length_c   1.000
_cell.angle_alpha   90.00
_cell.angle_beta   90.00
_cell.angle_gamma   90.00
#
_symmetry.space_group_name_H-M   'P 1'
#
loop_
_entity.id
_entity.type
_entity.pdbx_description
1 polymer ?
#
loop_
_entity_poly.entity_id
_entity_poly.type
_entity_poly.pdbx_seq_one_letter_code
_entity_poly.pdbx_strand_id
1 'polypeptide(L)'
;MMKKIIFTLLFAVIGINGAFAQFEKGKYYLGATTNSAGLSYSKDSKFRLNLGVNGGYMFEDAWLAITEVGFDYRNSDMQQFYAGAKCRYLIEQNGLFLQAGAKYIHGAKSFNDVQLTPEVGYCFFFNRHLTVEPSLYYDLSLSDFSDRSEFGLKVGLAWYFNNN
;
A
#
# COMPACT_ATOMS: atom_id res chain seq x y z
N MET A 1 -7.00 -3.39 -32.01
CA MET A 1 -7.01 -4.81 -31.66
C MET A 1 -6.09 -5.13 -30.46
N MET A 2 -4.85 -4.71 -30.43
CA MET A 2 -3.88 -4.99 -29.34
C MET A 2 -4.33 -4.52 -27.96
N LYS A 3 -4.95 -3.34 -27.82
CA LYS A 3 -5.41 -2.82 -26.50
C LYS A 3 -6.48 -3.71 -25.85
N LYS A 4 -7.36 -4.34 -26.65
CA LYS A 4 -8.38 -5.26 -26.14
C LYS A 4 -7.76 -6.60 -25.68
N ILE A 5 -6.72 -7.07 -26.37
CA ILE A 5 -6.00 -8.32 -26.03
C ILE A 5 -5.22 -8.14 -24.73
N ILE A 6 -4.58 -6.99 -24.54
CA ILE A 6 -3.86 -6.66 -23.29
C ILE A 6 -4.84 -6.58 -22.11
N PHE A 7 -6.01 -5.97 -22.31
CA PHE A 7 -7.05 -5.88 -21.27
C PHE A 7 -7.64 -7.26 -20.93
N THR A 8 -7.85 -8.12 -21.92
CA THR A 8 -8.36 -9.49 -21.73
C THR A 8 -7.30 -10.37 -21.06
N LEU A 9 -6.02 -10.23 -21.42
CA LEU A 9 -4.92 -10.91 -20.76
C LEU A 9 -4.74 -10.46 -19.30
N LEU A 10 -4.88 -9.17 -19.04
CA LEU A 10 -4.85 -8.63 -17.67
C LEU A 10 -5.99 -9.20 -16.81
N PHE A 11 -7.21 -9.30 -17.38
CA PHE A 11 -8.36 -9.91 -16.70
C PHE A 11 -8.23 -11.44 -16.54
N ALA A 12 -7.63 -12.13 -17.50
CA ALA A 12 -7.42 -13.58 -17.41
C ALA A 12 -6.39 -13.97 -16.33
N VAL A 13 -5.37 -13.13 -16.10
CA VAL A 13 -4.38 -13.33 -15.03
C VAL A 13 -5.00 -13.11 -13.64
N ILE A 14 -6.02 -12.26 -13.53
CA ILE A 14 -6.74 -11.98 -12.27
C ILE A 14 -7.62 -13.16 -11.82
N GLY A 15 -7.98 -14.08 -12.73
CA GLY A 15 -8.96 -15.17 -12.46
C GLY A 15 -8.36 -16.51 -12.03
N ILE A 16 -7.04 -16.69 -11.93
CA ILE A 16 -6.45 -18.04 -11.88
C ILE A 16 -5.90 -18.44 -10.50
N ASN A 17 -5.83 -17.54 -9.52
CA ASN A 17 -5.26 -17.91 -8.22
C ASN A 17 -6.34 -18.03 -7.14
N GLY A 18 -6.71 -19.26 -6.81
CA GLY A 18 -7.50 -19.57 -5.61
C GLY A 18 -6.74 -19.16 -4.36
N ALA A 19 -6.99 -17.95 -3.90
CA ALA A 19 -6.39 -17.37 -2.68
C ALA A 19 -7.04 -17.91 -1.39
N PHE A 20 -7.82 -18.98 -1.48
CA PHE A 20 -8.75 -19.44 -0.45
C PHE A 20 -8.14 -19.90 0.88
N ALA A 21 -6.83 -20.08 0.98
CA ALA A 21 -6.18 -20.57 2.20
C ALA A 21 -5.06 -19.63 2.69
N GLN A 22 -4.98 -18.40 2.19
CA GLN A 22 -3.81 -17.57 2.42
C GLN A 22 -4.04 -16.47 3.45
N PHE A 23 -5.28 -16.14 3.77
CA PHE A 23 -5.64 -15.04 4.68
C PHE A 23 -6.22 -15.56 6.01
N GLU A 24 -5.56 -16.59 6.57
CA GLU A 24 -5.97 -17.19 7.84
C GLU A 24 -5.38 -16.41 9.02
N LYS A 25 -6.14 -16.39 10.10
CA LYS A 25 -5.69 -15.89 11.41
C LYS A 25 -4.36 -16.50 11.85
N GLY A 26 -3.51 -15.69 12.48
CA GLY A 26 -2.22 -16.13 13.02
C GLY A 26 -1.04 -15.96 12.09
N LYS A 27 -1.24 -15.50 10.85
CA LYS A 27 -0.14 -15.22 9.93
C LYS A 27 0.49 -13.86 10.21
N TYR A 28 1.80 -13.81 10.02
CA TYR A 28 2.58 -12.59 10.02
C TYR A 28 2.72 -12.04 8.61
N TYR A 29 2.81 -10.74 8.53
CA TYR A 29 2.98 -9.98 7.29
C TYR A 29 4.23 -9.12 7.39
N LEU A 30 5.09 -9.20 6.40
CA LEU A 30 6.23 -8.30 6.24
C LEU A 30 6.23 -7.77 4.81
N GLY A 31 6.22 -6.47 4.66
CA GLY A 31 6.13 -5.84 3.35
C GLY A 31 7.08 -4.67 3.19
N ALA A 32 7.39 -4.38 1.93
CA ALA A 32 8.02 -3.15 1.51
C ALA A 32 7.14 -2.48 0.46
N THR A 33 6.97 -1.18 0.58
CA THR A 33 6.13 -0.40 -0.35
C THR A 33 6.92 0.73 -0.97
N THR A 34 6.60 1.03 -2.20
CA THR A 34 7.08 2.22 -2.89
C THR A 34 5.93 2.92 -3.58
N ASN A 35 5.87 4.22 -3.41
CA ASN A 35 4.99 5.07 -4.19
C ASN A 35 5.80 5.58 -5.37
N SER A 36 5.53 5.06 -6.56
CA SER A 36 6.12 5.65 -7.77
C SER A 36 5.35 6.92 -8.12
N ALA A 37 5.76 8.03 -7.55
CA ALA A 37 5.19 9.34 -7.82
C ALA A 37 5.45 9.86 -9.26
N GLY A 38 5.89 9.00 -10.16
CA GLY A 38 5.87 9.26 -11.60
C GLY A 38 4.45 9.36 -12.18
N LEU A 39 3.42 9.10 -11.37
CA LEU A 39 2.01 9.18 -11.76
C LEU A 39 1.20 10.15 -10.89
N SER A 40 1.76 10.86 -9.95
CA SER A 40 1.08 11.97 -9.31
C SER A 40 1.12 13.18 -10.27
N TYR A 41 -0.03 13.51 -10.82
CA TYR A 41 -0.19 14.66 -11.71
C TYR A 41 -0.23 15.94 -10.88
N SER A 42 0.94 16.51 -10.59
CA SER A 42 1.06 17.88 -10.12
C SER A 42 2.02 18.63 -11.04
N LYS A 43 1.66 19.84 -11.44
CA LYS A 43 2.40 20.68 -12.41
C LYS A 43 3.84 21.03 -12.01
N ASP A 44 4.24 20.71 -10.78
CA ASP A 44 5.58 20.98 -10.23
C ASP A 44 6.31 19.71 -9.75
N SER A 45 5.84 18.53 -10.11
CA SER A 45 6.37 17.27 -9.56
C SER A 45 7.69 16.88 -10.20
N LYS A 46 8.75 17.27 -9.55
CA LYS A 46 10.04 16.61 -9.60
C LYS A 46 9.93 15.19 -9.03
N PHE A 47 10.81 14.30 -9.44
CA PHE A 47 10.86 12.90 -9.03
C PHE A 47 10.74 12.74 -7.51
N ARG A 48 9.75 11.98 -7.05
CA ARG A 48 9.50 11.66 -5.64
C ARG A 48 9.53 10.15 -5.47
N LEU A 49 10.36 9.66 -4.58
CA LEU A 49 10.43 8.27 -4.21
C LEU A 49 10.05 8.12 -2.74
N ASN A 50 9.02 7.36 -2.48
CA ASN A 50 8.63 6.98 -1.12
C ASN A 50 8.97 5.50 -0.92
N LEU A 51 9.72 5.21 0.14
CA LEU A 51 10.06 3.86 0.56
C LEU A 51 9.51 3.61 1.95
N GLY A 52 8.73 2.55 2.09
CA GLY A 52 8.15 2.13 3.35
C GLY A 52 8.42 0.66 3.66
N VAL A 53 8.52 0.33 4.93
CA VAL A 53 8.54 -1.02 5.46
C VAL A 53 7.31 -1.21 6.32
N ASN A 54 6.64 -2.34 6.15
CA ASN A 54 5.40 -2.69 6.83
C ASN A 54 5.57 -4.00 7.57
N GLY A 55 5.10 -4.03 8.81
CA GLY A 55 4.97 -5.26 9.59
C GLY A 55 3.53 -5.44 10.03
N GLY A 56 3.01 -6.66 10.03
CA GLY A 56 1.62 -6.89 10.39
C GLY A 56 1.33 -8.28 10.93
N TYR A 57 0.12 -8.42 11.47
CA TYR A 57 -0.38 -9.66 12.03
C TYR A 57 -1.86 -9.84 11.71
N MET A 58 -2.22 -11.02 11.22
CA MET A 58 -3.62 -11.40 10.98
C MET A 58 -4.27 -11.82 12.29
N PHE A 59 -5.00 -10.88 12.90
CA PHE A 59 -5.66 -11.08 14.18
C PHE A 59 -7.00 -11.82 14.06
N GLU A 60 -7.58 -11.83 12.86
CA GLU A 60 -8.76 -12.62 12.50
C GLU A 60 -8.66 -13.01 11.02
N ASP A 61 -9.47 -13.98 10.57
CA ASP A 61 -9.52 -14.37 9.15
C ASP A 61 -9.88 -13.16 8.30
N ALA A 62 -9.13 -12.93 7.24
CA ALA A 62 -9.25 -11.78 6.35
C ALA A 62 -8.94 -10.39 6.97
N TRP A 63 -8.60 -10.30 8.27
CA TRP A 63 -8.28 -9.04 8.93
C TRP A 63 -6.82 -8.97 9.35
N LEU A 64 -6.13 -7.93 8.86
CA LEU A 64 -4.70 -7.70 9.07
C LEU A 64 -4.47 -6.34 9.71
N ALA A 65 -3.85 -6.33 10.88
CA ALA A 65 -3.31 -5.11 11.49
C ALA A 65 -1.89 -4.89 10.96
N ILE A 66 -1.59 -3.68 10.50
CA ILE A 66 -0.30 -3.31 9.88
C ILE A 66 0.25 -2.09 10.59
N THR A 67 1.54 -2.12 10.90
CA THR A 67 2.33 -0.94 11.23
C THR A 67 3.27 -0.63 10.07
N GLU A 68 3.47 0.65 9.78
CA GLU A 68 4.36 1.09 8.73
C GLU A 68 5.32 2.17 9.21
N VAL A 69 6.53 2.15 8.67
CA VAL A 69 7.50 3.23 8.78
C VAL A 69 8.12 3.48 7.42
N GLY A 70 8.44 4.70 7.11
CA GLY A 70 9.05 4.99 5.82
C GLY A 70 9.62 6.40 5.69
N PHE A 71 10.24 6.63 4.55
CA PHE A 71 10.91 7.88 4.20
C PHE A 71 10.43 8.35 2.84
N ASP A 72 10.31 9.64 2.71
CA ASP A 72 9.96 10.31 1.46
C ASP A 72 11.17 11.12 0.97
N TYR A 73 11.67 10.75 -0.22
CA TYR A 73 12.74 11.45 -0.91
C TYR A 73 12.16 12.29 -2.05
N ARG A 74 12.53 13.55 -2.08
CA ARG A 74 12.20 14.45 -3.16
C ARG A 74 13.47 15.17 -3.62
N ASN A 75 13.82 15.06 -4.90
CA ASN A 75 15.01 15.70 -5.49
C ASN A 75 16.35 15.34 -4.80
N SER A 76 16.54 14.10 -4.38
CA SER A 76 17.73 13.59 -3.69
C SER A 76 17.90 14.05 -2.24
N ASP A 77 16.91 14.76 -1.67
CA ASP A 77 16.91 15.13 -0.26
C ASP A 77 15.81 14.38 0.49
N MET A 78 16.13 13.88 1.70
CA MET A 78 15.16 13.29 2.61
C MET A 78 14.26 14.41 3.14
N GLN A 79 13.00 14.41 2.73
CA GLN A 79 12.03 15.46 3.09
C GLN A 79 11.20 15.12 4.31
N GLN A 80 10.86 13.84 4.49
CA GLN A 80 9.90 13.42 5.49
C GLN A 80 10.19 12.00 5.98
N PHE A 81 9.94 11.78 7.26
CA PHE A 81 9.79 10.47 7.88
C PHE A 81 8.32 10.30 8.25
N TYR A 82 7.79 9.10 8.06
CA TYR A 82 6.45 8.78 8.51
C TYR A 82 6.39 7.46 9.26
N ALA A 83 5.47 7.38 10.20
CA ALA A 83 5.10 6.16 10.90
C ALA A 83 3.58 6.09 11.03
N GLY A 84 3.02 4.91 10.88
CA GLY A 84 1.57 4.74 10.88
C GLY A 84 1.10 3.36 11.28
N ALA A 85 -0.21 3.26 11.45
CA ALA A 85 -0.90 2.00 11.67
C ALA A 85 -2.15 1.94 10.79
N LYS A 86 -2.42 0.76 10.26
CA LYS A 86 -3.52 0.49 9.33
C LYS A 86 -4.22 -0.80 9.68
N CYS A 87 -5.50 -0.87 9.34
CA CYS A 87 -6.28 -2.09 9.35
C CYS A 87 -6.66 -2.42 7.91
N ARG A 88 -6.44 -3.67 7.50
CA ARG A 88 -6.73 -4.17 6.17
C ARG A 88 -7.76 -5.28 6.24
N TYR A 89 -8.77 -5.19 5.42
CA TYR A 89 -9.72 -6.26 5.15
C TYR A 89 -9.42 -6.87 3.78
N LEU A 90 -9.21 -8.18 3.74
CA LEU A 90 -8.90 -8.94 2.55
C LEU A 90 -10.15 -9.67 2.06
N ILE A 91 -10.54 -9.44 0.81
CA ILE A 91 -11.65 -10.16 0.22
C ILE A 91 -11.13 -11.49 -0.31
N GLU A 92 -11.35 -12.58 0.44
CA GLU A 92 -10.75 -13.89 0.22
C GLU A 92 -11.04 -14.46 -1.17
N GLN A 93 -12.18 -14.13 -1.75
CA GLN A 93 -12.64 -14.70 -3.01
C GLN A 93 -11.83 -14.23 -4.23
N ASN A 94 -11.26 -13.05 -4.18
CA ASN A 94 -10.64 -12.44 -5.36
C ASN A 94 -9.30 -11.74 -5.10
N GLY A 95 -8.81 -11.70 -3.85
CA GLY A 95 -7.56 -11.06 -3.50
C GLY A 95 -7.60 -9.52 -3.43
N LEU A 96 -8.76 -8.92 -3.59
CA LEU A 96 -8.94 -7.48 -3.33
C LEU A 96 -8.79 -7.19 -1.86
N PHE A 97 -8.25 -6.03 -1.52
CA PHE A 97 -8.23 -5.55 -0.15
C PHE A 97 -8.71 -4.10 -0.05
N LEU A 98 -9.33 -3.82 1.08
CA LEU A 98 -9.66 -2.48 1.54
C LEU A 98 -8.82 -2.20 2.78
N GLN A 99 -8.19 -1.06 2.84
CA GLN A 99 -7.31 -0.69 3.94
C GLN A 99 -7.58 0.75 4.34
N ALA A 100 -7.55 1.00 5.63
CA ALA A 100 -7.61 2.35 6.17
C ALA A 100 -6.72 2.45 7.41
N GLY A 101 -6.16 3.62 7.63
CA GLY A 101 -5.33 3.86 8.79
C GLY A 101 -4.97 5.32 8.95
N ALA A 102 -4.07 5.58 9.89
CA ALA A 102 -3.51 6.89 10.14
C ALA A 102 -1.99 6.81 10.13
N LYS A 103 -1.36 7.82 9.57
CA LYS A 103 0.08 7.99 9.61
C LYS A 103 0.43 9.37 10.15
N TYR A 104 1.46 9.40 10.97
CA TYR A 104 2.11 10.63 11.44
C TYR A 104 3.31 10.91 10.56
N ILE A 105 3.40 12.14 10.08
CA ILE A 105 4.48 12.62 9.21
C ILE A 105 5.26 13.67 9.95
N HIS A 106 6.57 13.50 9.98
CA HIS A 106 7.52 14.49 10.49
C HIS A 106 8.41 14.98 9.35
N GLY A 107 8.29 16.26 9.03
CA GLY A 107 9.05 16.89 7.95
C GLY A 107 10.29 17.64 8.42
N ALA A 108 11.27 17.83 7.52
CA ALA A 108 12.58 18.45 7.79
C ALA A 108 12.53 19.91 8.31
N LYS A 109 11.40 20.59 8.23
CA LYS A 109 11.21 21.98 8.71
C LYS A 109 10.33 22.08 9.95
N SER A 110 10.43 21.12 10.89
CA SER A 110 9.58 21.05 12.10
C SER A 110 8.08 20.98 11.81
N PHE A 111 7.73 20.44 10.64
CA PHE A 111 6.37 20.24 10.22
C PHE A 111 5.87 18.87 10.68
N ASN A 112 4.72 18.87 11.33
CA ASN A 112 4.04 17.66 11.77
C ASN A 112 2.65 17.62 11.17
N ASP A 113 2.26 16.47 10.63
CA ASP A 113 0.92 16.23 10.10
C ASP A 113 0.43 14.84 10.45
N VAL A 114 -0.88 14.71 10.63
CA VAL A 114 -1.55 13.43 10.76
C VAL A 114 -2.44 13.26 9.53
N GLN A 115 -2.25 12.15 8.85
CA GLN A 115 -3.03 11.84 7.65
C GLN A 115 -3.81 10.57 7.84
N LEU A 116 -5.07 10.58 7.39
CA LEU A 116 -5.87 9.38 7.22
C LEU A 116 -5.66 8.84 5.81
N THR A 117 -5.42 7.53 5.69
CA THR A 117 -5.09 6.89 4.43
C THR A 117 -6.05 5.75 4.12
N PRO A 118 -7.21 6.02 3.49
CA PRO A 118 -7.97 4.97 2.82
C PRO A 118 -7.23 4.49 1.57
N GLU A 119 -7.27 3.17 1.35
CA GLU A 119 -6.55 2.51 0.28
C GLU A 119 -7.35 1.29 -0.22
N VAL A 120 -7.35 1.05 -1.51
CA VAL A 120 -7.89 -0.13 -2.15
C VAL A 120 -6.84 -0.74 -3.06
N GLY A 121 -6.67 -2.05 -3.00
CA GLY A 121 -5.66 -2.72 -3.79
C GLY A 121 -5.96 -4.19 -4.04
N TYR A 122 -4.99 -4.85 -4.62
CA TYR A 122 -5.08 -6.24 -5.00
C TYR A 122 -3.80 -6.99 -4.63
N CYS A 123 -3.95 -8.20 -4.05
CA CYS A 123 -2.86 -9.09 -3.73
C CYS A 123 -2.64 -10.08 -4.87
N PHE A 124 -1.59 -9.87 -5.67
CA PHE A 124 -1.14 -10.86 -6.66
C PHE A 124 -0.16 -11.82 -6.01
N PHE A 125 -0.53 -13.07 -5.87
CA PHE A 125 0.33 -14.12 -5.31
C PHE A 125 1.28 -14.68 -6.37
N PHE A 126 2.59 -14.50 -6.19
CA PHE A 126 3.61 -15.20 -6.97
C PHE A 126 3.80 -16.63 -6.49
N ASN A 127 3.65 -16.83 -5.18
CA ASN A 127 3.70 -18.13 -4.54
C ASN A 127 2.84 -18.10 -3.26
N ARG A 128 2.87 -19.15 -2.44
CA ARG A 128 2.07 -19.27 -1.22
C ARG A 128 2.34 -18.18 -0.17
N HIS A 129 3.44 -17.45 -0.29
CA HIS A 129 3.89 -16.51 0.73
C HIS A 129 4.14 -15.10 0.18
N LEU A 130 4.59 -14.99 -1.08
CA LEU A 130 5.01 -13.72 -1.68
C LEU A 130 3.90 -13.13 -2.54
N THR A 131 3.59 -11.86 -2.27
CA THR A 131 2.61 -11.07 -3.02
C THR A 131 3.22 -9.83 -3.62
N VAL A 132 2.65 -9.37 -4.74
CA VAL A 132 2.76 -8.00 -5.24
C VAL A 132 1.42 -7.33 -5.05
N GLU A 133 1.43 -6.15 -4.46
CA GLU A 133 0.24 -5.46 -3.98
C GLU A 133 0.13 -4.07 -4.61
N PRO A 134 -0.35 -3.96 -5.87
CA PRO A 134 -0.73 -2.66 -6.42
C PRO A 134 -1.94 -2.12 -5.70
N SER A 135 -1.95 -0.83 -5.41
CA SER A 135 -3.05 -0.15 -4.73
C SER A 135 -3.21 1.30 -5.15
N LEU A 136 -4.41 1.80 -4.95
CA LEU A 136 -4.79 3.20 -5.02
C LEU A 136 -4.97 3.70 -3.60
N TYR A 137 -4.35 4.80 -3.24
CA TYR A 137 -4.49 5.41 -1.93
C TYR A 137 -4.91 6.87 -2.04
N TYR A 138 -5.54 7.36 -0.99
CA TYR A 138 -5.84 8.76 -0.80
C TYR A 138 -5.37 9.19 0.59
N ASP A 139 -4.41 10.08 0.66
CA ASP A 139 -3.90 10.65 1.89
C ASP A 139 -4.67 11.92 2.22
N LEU A 140 -5.46 11.86 3.30
CA LEU A 140 -6.24 12.98 3.81
C LEU A 140 -5.47 13.67 4.92
N SER A 141 -4.94 14.86 4.68
CA SER A 141 -4.30 15.68 5.71
C SER A 141 -5.35 16.27 6.65
N LEU A 142 -5.14 16.10 7.95
CA LEU A 142 -5.98 16.71 8.98
C LEU A 142 -5.55 18.15 9.31
N SER A 143 -4.32 18.52 8.97
CA SER A 143 -3.79 19.88 9.22
C SER A 143 -4.11 20.84 8.08
N ASP A 144 -4.09 20.37 6.85
CA ASP A 144 -4.33 21.18 5.65
C ASP A 144 -4.92 20.33 4.53
N PHE A 145 -6.23 20.23 4.54
CA PHE A 145 -6.98 19.36 3.63
C PHE A 145 -6.80 19.74 2.15
N SER A 146 -6.70 21.03 1.84
CA SER A 146 -6.68 21.51 0.47
C SER A 146 -5.33 21.31 -0.21
N ASP A 147 -4.24 21.53 0.50
CA ASP A 147 -2.91 21.61 -0.10
C ASP A 147 -2.07 20.34 0.12
N ARG A 148 -2.49 19.47 1.05
CA ARG A 148 -1.69 18.30 1.48
C ARG A 148 -2.38 16.95 1.33
N SER A 149 -3.60 16.93 0.84
CA SER A 149 -4.26 15.67 0.47
C SER A 149 -3.73 15.20 -0.87
N GLU A 150 -3.38 13.92 -0.96
CA GLU A 150 -2.74 13.34 -2.14
C GLU A 150 -3.44 12.04 -2.55
N PHE A 151 -3.74 11.91 -3.82
CA PHE A 151 -4.17 10.67 -4.45
C PHE A 151 -3.00 10.07 -5.22
N GLY A 152 -2.78 8.77 -5.09
CA GLY A 152 -1.66 8.13 -5.74
C GLY A 152 -1.79 6.62 -5.95
N LEU A 153 -0.83 6.09 -6.70
CA LEU A 153 -0.61 4.68 -6.90
C LEU A 153 0.54 4.21 -5.99
N LYS A 154 0.38 3.03 -5.43
CA LYS A 154 1.39 2.36 -4.62
C LYS A 154 1.59 0.94 -5.13
N VAL A 155 2.80 0.45 -5.04
CA VAL A 155 3.12 -0.97 -5.26
C VAL A 155 3.87 -1.48 -4.05
N GLY A 156 3.37 -2.56 -3.46
CA GLY A 156 3.99 -3.28 -2.36
C GLY A 156 4.50 -4.64 -2.81
N LEU A 157 5.56 -5.09 -2.14
CA LEU A 157 5.98 -6.49 -2.10
C LEU A 157 5.80 -6.97 -0.68
N ALA A 158 5.12 -8.08 -0.48
CA ALA A 158 4.87 -8.58 0.85
C ALA A 158 5.03 -10.08 0.98
N TRP A 159 5.39 -10.49 2.18
CA TRP A 159 5.59 -11.86 2.57
C TRP A 159 4.64 -12.22 3.71
N TYR A 160 3.80 -13.24 3.49
CA TYR A 160 2.92 -13.83 4.50
C TYR A 160 3.52 -15.14 5.00
N PHE A 161 3.68 -15.29 6.30
CA PHE A 161 4.29 -16.48 6.89
C PHE A 161 3.63 -16.86 8.23
N ASN A 162 3.71 -18.15 8.55
CA ASN A 162 3.26 -18.67 9.84
C ASN A 162 4.45 -18.72 10.79
N ASN A 163 4.18 -18.51 12.07
CA ASN A 163 5.12 -18.85 13.12
C ASN A 163 4.89 -20.34 13.47
N ASN A 164 5.77 -21.20 12.96
CA ASN A 164 5.81 -22.60 13.39
C ASN A 164 6.55 -22.72 14.71
#